data_d8eaa5739e690945669d540d7cee13ea
#
_entry.id   d8eaa5739e690945669d540d7cee13ea
#
_cell.length_a   1.000
_cell.length_b   1.000
_cell.length_c   1.000
_cell.angle_alpha   90.00
_cell.angle_beta   90.00
_cell.angle_gamma   90.00
#
_symmetry.space_group_name_H-M   'P 1'
#
loop_
_entity.id
_entity.type
_entity.pdbx_description
1 polymer ?
#
loop_
_entity_poly.entity_id
_entity_poly.type
_entity_poly.pdbx_seq_one_letter_code
_entity_poly.pdbx_strand_id
1 'polypeptide(L)'
;MLTYGEYGGRYVPETLIPALDELEAGWRAALADDAFHAELHHLLTTYAGRPTPLTLADRFAPGKRLYLKREDLLHTGAHKLNNALGQAVLARRLGKQRIVAETGAGQHGVATATVCARFGFDCVVYMGAEDMRRQRPNVERMHLLGAEVRPVEFGTKTLKEATSEAIRDWITNVETTHYLIGSCVGPHPYPELVAELQSVIGRESREQVLAAEGRLPDAVVACVGGGSNAIGIFSAFIDDEVRLVGVEAAGAASLGTGRAAVLHGARSSVLADDDGQVLDAHSISAGLDYPGVGPEHAHLRDTGRAEYVGATDEEAVSAFHRLARTEGILPALEPAHALARALELEAELVVVCLSGRGDKDLAQLA
;
A
#
# COMPACT_ATOMS: atom_id res chain seq x y z
N MET A 1 -9.25 -13.43 -16.57
CA MET A 1 -9.39 -12.93 -15.19
C MET A 1 -8.38 -13.66 -14.33
N LEU A 2 -7.42 -12.96 -13.73
CA LEU A 2 -6.42 -13.54 -12.84
C LEU A 2 -7.04 -13.82 -11.47
N THR A 3 -6.79 -14.98 -10.90
CA THR A 3 -7.13 -15.35 -9.53
C THR A 3 -5.88 -15.92 -8.85
N TYR A 4 -5.81 -15.78 -7.55
CA TYR A 4 -4.75 -16.30 -6.69
C TYR A 4 -5.33 -17.47 -5.91
N GLY A 5 -5.30 -18.69 -6.48
CA GLY A 5 -6.04 -19.81 -5.92
C GLY A 5 -7.56 -19.51 -5.87
N GLU A 6 -8.15 -19.52 -4.68
CA GLU A 6 -9.57 -19.18 -4.47
C GLU A 6 -9.82 -17.68 -4.28
N TYR A 7 -8.78 -16.85 -4.23
CA TYR A 7 -8.86 -15.41 -3.97
C TYR A 7 -8.83 -14.56 -5.23
N GLY A 8 -9.30 -13.31 -5.13
CA GLY A 8 -9.41 -12.37 -6.25
C GLY A 8 -10.82 -12.31 -6.81
N GLY A 9 -10.94 -12.20 -8.12
CA GLY A 9 -12.21 -12.17 -8.83
C GLY A 9 -12.81 -10.77 -8.99
N ARG A 10 -14.07 -10.71 -9.45
CA ARG A 10 -14.85 -9.48 -9.69
C ARG A 10 -16.23 -9.64 -9.05
N TYR A 11 -16.35 -9.30 -7.80
CA TYR A 11 -17.60 -9.33 -7.03
C TYR A 11 -18.18 -7.93 -6.95
N VAL A 12 -18.65 -7.43 -8.09
CA VAL A 12 -19.11 -6.05 -8.29
C VAL A 12 -20.48 -6.03 -8.96
N PRO A 13 -21.23 -4.91 -8.85
CA PRO A 13 -22.43 -4.71 -9.65
C PRO A 13 -22.15 -4.81 -11.16
N GLU A 14 -23.13 -5.32 -11.93
CA GLU A 14 -22.98 -5.50 -13.39
C GLU A 14 -22.60 -4.19 -14.10
N THR A 15 -23.02 -3.05 -13.59
CA THR A 15 -22.71 -1.71 -14.11
C THR A 15 -21.21 -1.39 -14.10
N LEU A 16 -20.41 -2.04 -13.27
CA LEU A 16 -18.95 -1.86 -13.22
C LEU A 16 -18.18 -2.80 -14.16
N ILE A 17 -18.79 -3.86 -14.66
CA ILE A 17 -18.08 -4.85 -15.51
C ILE A 17 -17.46 -4.20 -16.75
N PRO A 18 -18.17 -3.34 -17.53
CA PRO A 18 -17.58 -2.69 -18.69
C PRO A 18 -16.36 -1.81 -18.34
N ALA A 19 -16.40 -1.11 -17.21
CA ALA A 19 -15.28 -0.27 -16.77
C ALA A 19 -14.06 -1.10 -16.36
N LEU A 20 -14.28 -2.24 -15.73
CA LEU A 20 -13.20 -3.18 -15.39
C LEU A 20 -12.61 -3.85 -16.64
N ASP A 21 -13.44 -4.13 -17.66
CA ASP A 21 -12.98 -4.65 -18.95
C ASP A 21 -12.15 -3.60 -19.71
N GLU A 22 -12.59 -2.34 -19.73
CA GLU A 22 -11.82 -1.21 -20.28
C GLU A 22 -10.47 -1.06 -19.57
N LEU A 23 -10.49 -1.09 -18.23
CA LEU A 23 -9.28 -0.99 -17.42
C LEU A 23 -8.32 -2.16 -17.69
N GLU A 24 -8.83 -3.39 -17.71
CA GLU A 24 -7.99 -4.57 -18.01
C GLU A 24 -7.39 -4.50 -19.39
N ALA A 25 -8.18 -4.18 -20.41
CA ALA A 25 -7.71 -4.04 -21.79
C ALA A 25 -6.64 -2.94 -21.91
N GLY A 26 -6.87 -1.77 -21.30
CA GLY A 26 -5.91 -0.68 -21.28
C GLY A 26 -4.64 -1.03 -20.50
N TRP A 27 -4.76 -1.74 -19.39
CA TRP A 27 -3.61 -2.22 -18.62
C TRP A 27 -2.77 -3.24 -19.42
N ARG A 28 -3.40 -4.23 -20.03
CA ARG A 28 -2.69 -5.20 -20.90
C ARG A 28 -1.98 -4.51 -22.08
N ALA A 29 -2.63 -3.52 -22.70
CA ALA A 29 -2.00 -2.72 -23.75
C ALA A 29 -0.82 -1.91 -23.24
N ALA A 30 -0.93 -1.30 -22.05
CA ALA A 30 0.15 -0.54 -21.41
C ALA A 30 1.36 -1.42 -21.07
N LEU A 31 1.13 -2.61 -20.54
CA LEU A 31 2.21 -3.58 -20.24
C LEU A 31 2.99 -4.01 -21.49
N ALA A 32 2.36 -4.03 -22.65
CA ALA A 32 3.00 -4.39 -23.91
C ALA A 32 3.63 -3.20 -24.66
N ASP A 33 3.55 -1.97 -24.10
CA ASP A 33 3.98 -0.74 -24.76
C ASP A 33 5.25 -0.17 -24.13
N ASP A 34 6.35 -0.22 -24.86
CA ASP A 34 7.65 0.35 -24.43
C ASP A 34 7.55 1.86 -24.12
N ALA A 35 6.64 2.59 -24.77
CA ALA A 35 6.45 4.01 -24.51
C ALA A 35 5.79 4.25 -23.14
N PHE A 36 4.91 3.35 -22.68
CA PHE A 36 4.38 3.40 -21.31
C PHE A 36 5.49 3.19 -20.28
N HIS A 37 6.31 2.17 -20.48
CA HIS A 37 7.40 1.86 -19.57
C HIS A 37 8.45 2.98 -19.53
N ALA A 38 8.81 3.53 -20.69
CA ALA A 38 9.75 4.65 -20.77
C ALA A 38 9.23 5.90 -20.06
N GLU A 39 7.95 6.24 -20.26
CA GLU A 39 7.32 7.38 -19.59
C GLU A 39 7.23 7.17 -18.07
N LEU A 40 6.77 5.99 -17.62
CA LEU A 40 6.68 5.66 -16.20
C LEU A 40 8.07 5.67 -15.56
N HIS A 41 9.07 5.07 -16.19
CA HIS A 41 10.46 5.08 -15.72
C HIS A 41 11.00 6.51 -15.60
N HIS A 42 10.77 7.36 -16.61
CA HIS A 42 11.16 8.77 -16.58
C HIS A 42 10.53 9.49 -15.37
N LEU A 43 9.23 9.33 -15.14
CA LEU A 43 8.53 9.93 -14.00
C LEU A 43 9.04 9.40 -12.65
N LEU A 44 9.25 8.10 -12.54
CA LEU A 44 9.79 7.47 -11.33
C LEU A 44 11.20 8.02 -11.02
N THR A 45 12.03 8.23 -12.02
CA THR A 45 13.41 8.69 -11.83
C THR A 45 13.49 10.20 -11.59
N THR A 46 12.84 11.00 -12.43
CA THR A 46 13.03 12.47 -12.44
C THR A 46 12.06 13.23 -11.55
N TYR A 47 10.91 12.61 -11.21
CA TYR A 47 9.87 13.26 -10.40
C TYR A 47 9.70 12.58 -9.04
N ALA A 48 9.63 11.26 -9.00
CA ALA A 48 9.47 10.53 -7.73
C ALA A 48 10.77 10.40 -6.94
N GLY A 49 11.95 10.46 -7.58
CA GLY A 49 13.25 10.38 -6.91
C GLY A 49 13.78 8.95 -6.73
N ARG A 50 13.43 8.04 -7.67
CA ARG A 50 13.96 6.67 -7.66
C ARG A 50 15.35 6.59 -8.34
N PRO A 51 16.21 5.57 -7.99
CA PRO A 51 15.96 4.55 -6.97
C PRO A 51 16.02 5.10 -5.54
N THR A 52 15.15 4.58 -4.65
CA THR A 52 15.25 4.92 -3.23
C THR A 52 16.44 4.18 -2.60
N PRO A 53 17.14 4.77 -1.60
CA PRO A 53 18.29 4.14 -0.98
C PRO A 53 17.95 2.86 -0.21
N LEU A 54 18.95 1.97 -0.12
CA LEU A 54 18.99 0.87 0.86
C LEU A 54 19.98 1.29 1.96
N THR A 55 19.50 1.54 3.18
CA THR A 55 20.29 2.10 4.29
C THR A 55 20.50 1.04 5.38
N LEU A 56 21.75 0.77 5.76
CA LEU A 56 22.06 -0.09 6.91
C LEU A 56 21.70 0.65 8.21
N ALA A 57 20.95 0.00 9.09
CA ALA A 57 20.50 0.51 10.39
C ALA A 57 21.21 -0.26 11.53
N ASP A 58 22.53 -0.10 11.64
CA ASP A 58 23.40 -0.86 12.51
C ASP A 58 23.23 -0.53 14.01
N ARG A 59 22.81 0.69 14.32
CA ARG A 59 22.52 1.09 15.71
C ARG A 59 21.10 0.70 16.14
N PHE A 60 20.18 0.58 15.19
CA PHE A 60 18.81 0.12 15.46
C PHE A 60 18.79 -1.36 15.86
N ALA A 61 19.55 -2.20 15.16
CA ALA A 61 19.60 -3.64 15.37
C ALA A 61 21.05 -4.13 15.54
N PRO A 62 21.73 -3.83 16.69
CA PRO A 62 23.11 -4.24 16.90
C PRO A 62 23.28 -5.76 16.77
N GLY A 63 24.27 -6.18 15.97
CA GLY A 63 24.55 -7.60 15.71
C GLY A 63 23.78 -8.21 14.56
N LYS A 64 22.87 -7.46 13.91
CA LYS A 64 22.19 -7.84 12.66
C LYS A 64 22.61 -6.89 11.54
N ARG A 65 22.63 -7.39 10.32
CA ARG A 65 22.71 -6.56 9.11
C ARG A 65 21.29 -6.22 8.64
N LEU A 66 20.67 -5.25 9.31
CA LEU A 66 19.31 -4.80 9.00
C LEU A 66 19.35 -3.59 8.07
N TYR A 67 18.81 -3.78 6.87
CA TYR A 67 18.70 -2.73 5.88
C TYR A 67 17.27 -2.20 5.78
N LEU A 68 17.15 -0.89 5.60
CA LEU A 68 15.90 -0.19 5.36
C LEU A 68 15.80 0.19 3.89
N LYS A 69 14.81 -0.32 3.17
CA LYS A 69 14.44 0.18 1.84
C LYS A 69 13.64 1.46 2.02
N ARG A 70 14.24 2.59 1.70
CA ARG A 70 13.83 3.95 2.10
C ARG A 70 12.73 4.54 1.21
N GLU A 71 11.54 3.90 1.18
CA GLU A 71 10.38 4.45 0.48
C GLU A 71 9.81 5.72 1.14
N ASP A 72 10.20 6.00 2.38
CA ASP A 72 9.95 7.25 3.10
C ASP A 72 10.63 8.48 2.46
N LEU A 73 11.66 8.27 1.66
CA LEU A 73 12.38 9.33 0.92
C LEU A 73 11.79 9.60 -0.47
N LEU A 74 10.85 8.79 -0.92
CA LEU A 74 10.16 9.04 -2.17
C LEU A 74 9.40 10.37 -2.10
N HIS A 75 9.29 11.10 -3.22
CA HIS A 75 8.44 12.29 -3.29
C HIS A 75 7.04 11.97 -2.75
N THR A 76 6.43 12.85 -1.99
CA THR A 76 5.25 12.67 -1.13
C THR A 76 5.51 11.95 0.22
N GLY A 77 6.63 11.26 0.39
CA GLY A 77 7.05 10.65 1.65
C GLY A 77 6.54 9.23 1.89
N ALA A 78 6.10 8.51 0.85
CA ALA A 78 5.69 7.10 0.94
C ALA A 78 5.67 6.40 -0.42
N HIS A 79 5.70 5.06 -0.42
CA HIS A 79 5.63 4.17 -1.59
C HIS A 79 4.39 4.39 -2.48
N LYS A 80 3.34 5.05 -1.98
CA LYS A 80 2.06 5.21 -2.69
C LYS A 80 2.21 5.93 -4.04
N LEU A 81 3.22 6.78 -4.20
CA LEU A 81 3.44 7.52 -5.42
C LEU A 81 3.81 6.61 -6.62
N ASN A 82 4.47 5.46 -6.39
CA ASN A 82 4.79 4.52 -7.47
C ASN A 82 3.52 4.09 -8.21
N ASN A 83 2.55 3.60 -7.45
CA ASN A 83 1.25 3.18 -7.94
C ASN A 83 0.45 4.36 -8.54
N ALA A 84 0.41 5.51 -7.84
CA ALA A 84 -0.35 6.66 -8.29
C ALA A 84 0.14 7.20 -9.64
N LEU A 85 1.45 7.25 -9.88
CA LEU A 85 2.03 7.65 -11.16
C LEU A 85 1.63 6.70 -12.29
N GLY A 86 1.78 5.39 -12.07
CA GLY A 86 1.41 4.39 -13.09
C GLY A 86 -0.06 4.44 -13.45
N GLN A 87 -0.95 4.52 -12.45
CA GLN A 87 -2.38 4.65 -12.68
C GLN A 87 -2.77 5.97 -13.34
N ALA A 88 -2.10 7.09 -13.01
CA ALA A 88 -2.36 8.38 -13.66
C ALA A 88 -1.96 8.38 -15.14
N VAL A 89 -0.81 7.78 -15.49
CA VAL A 89 -0.40 7.59 -16.89
C VAL A 89 -1.41 6.72 -17.64
N LEU A 90 -1.87 5.63 -17.01
CA LEU A 90 -2.89 4.75 -17.59
C LEU A 90 -4.23 5.48 -17.78
N ALA A 91 -4.71 6.20 -16.77
CA ALA A 91 -5.96 6.97 -16.82
C ALA A 91 -5.95 8.01 -17.95
N ARG A 92 -4.82 8.71 -18.15
CA ARG A 92 -4.65 9.64 -19.25
C ARG A 92 -4.73 8.95 -20.62
N ARG A 93 -4.12 7.76 -20.75
CA ARG A 93 -4.19 6.96 -21.99
C ARG A 93 -5.59 6.45 -22.29
N LEU A 94 -6.38 6.20 -21.24
CA LEU A 94 -7.80 5.85 -21.34
C LEU A 94 -8.72 7.07 -21.57
N GLY A 95 -8.16 8.29 -21.68
CA GLY A 95 -8.93 9.51 -21.92
C GLY A 95 -9.77 9.98 -20.74
N LYS A 96 -9.50 9.48 -19.53
CA LYS A 96 -10.21 9.91 -18.32
C LYS A 96 -9.80 11.36 -17.97
N GLN A 97 -10.75 12.11 -17.43
CA GLN A 97 -10.56 13.54 -17.09
C GLN A 97 -10.56 13.77 -15.58
N ARG A 98 -11.16 12.85 -14.84
CA ARG A 98 -11.34 12.91 -13.40
C ARG A 98 -10.78 11.67 -12.72
N ILE A 99 -10.21 11.85 -11.54
CA ILE A 99 -9.75 10.77 -10.67
C ILE A 99 -10.51 10.84 -9.35
N VAL A 100 -11.01 9.68 -8.90
CA VAL A 100 -11.54 9.47 -7.56
C VAL A 100 -10.64 8.48 -6.84
N ALA A 101 -10.41 8.72 -5.53
CA ALA A 101 -9.63 7.82 -4.68
C ALA A 101 -10.20 7.78 -3.27
N GLU A 102 -9.84 6.74 -2.53
CA GLU A 102 -10.00 6.64 -1.08
C GLU A 102 -8.68 6.90 -0.36
N THR A 103 -8.75 7.23 0.93
CA THR A 103 -7.54 7.25 1.76
C THR A 103 -7.88 7.08 3.25
N GLY A 104 -7.01 6.39 4.01
CA GLY A 104 -7.05 6.31 5.48
C GLY A 104 -6.01 7.24 6.10
N ALA A 105 -4.74 6.83 6.14
CA ALA A 105 -3.64 7.66 6.64
C ALA A 105 -3.37 8.95 5.84
N GLY A 106 -4.06 9.15 4.73
CA GLY A 106 -3.90 10.31 3.86
C GLY A 106 -2.75 10.21 2.87
N GLN A 107 -1.82 9.28 3.00
CA GLN A 107 -0.66 9.18 2.11
C GLN A 107 -1.05 8.82 0.68
N HIS A 108 -2.05 7.94 0.50
CA HIS A 108 -2.56 7.65 -0.83
C HIS A 108 -3.29 8.86 -1.43
N GLY A 109 -4.11 9.55 -0.63
CA GLY A 109 -4.77 10.80 -1.06
C GLY A 109 -3.78 11.87 -1.48
N VAL A 110 -2.70 12.08 -0.73
CA VAL A 110 -1.62 13.01 -1.09
C VAL A 110 -0.94 12.60 -2.40
N ALA A 111 -0.62 11.30 -2.58
CA ALA A 111 -0.03 10.81 -3.82
C ALA A 111 -0.99 11.01 -5.01
N THR A 112 -2.29 10.74 -4.82
CA THR A 112 -3.32 10.96 -5.84
C THR A 112 -3.46 12.44 -6.19
N ALA A 113 -3.61 13.31 -5.18
CA ALA A 113 -3.67 14.76 -5.41
C ALA A 113 -2.42 15.29 -6.15
N THR A 114 -1.24 14.75 -5.80
CA THR A 114 0.03 15.10 -6.44
C THR A 114 0.03 14.76 -7.94
N VAL A 115 -0.38 13.54 -8.31
CA VAL A 115 -0.42 13.16 -9.73
C VAL A 115 -1.55 13.86 -10.47
N CYS A 116 -2.68 14.12 -9.83
CA CYS A 116 -3.76 14.90 -10.43
C CYS A 116 -3.31 16.33 -10.74
N ALA A 117 -2.66 17.01 -9.82
CA ALA A 117 -2.06 18.32 -10.04
C ALA A 117 -1.03 18.29 -11.18
N ARG A 118 -0.18 17.25 -11.22
CA ARG A 118 0.87 17.09 -12.24
C ARG A 118 0.33 16.86 -13.65
N PHE A 119 -0.80 16.12 -13.77
CA PHE A 119 -1.39 15.72 -15.06
C PHE A 119 -2.62 16.54 -15.46
N GLY A 120 -3.14 17.39 -14.58
CA GLY A 120 -4.31 18.25 -14.84
C GLY A 120 -5.65 17.51 -14.75
N PHE A 121 -5.76 16.49 -13.87
CA PHE A 121 -7.03 15.82 -13.61
C PHE A 121 -7.85 16.53 -12.54
N ASP A 122 -9.16 16.52 -12.66
CA ASP A 122 -10.05 16.80 -11.55
C ASP A 122 -9.88 15.70 -10.48
N CYS A 123 -9.73 16.08 -9.22
CA CYS A 123 -9.38 15.18 -8.14
C CYS A 123 -10.37 15.21 -7.00
N VAL A 124 -10.98 14.06 -6.68
CA VAL A 124 -11.80 13.87 -5.48
C VAL A 124 -11.23 12.75 -4.64
N VAL A 125 -11.01 13.02 -3.35
CA VAL A 125 -10.50 12.03 -2.39
C VAL A 125 -11.51 11.85 -1.27
N TYR A 126 -12.01 10.63 -1.10
CA TYR A 126 -12.85 10.24 0.03
C TYR A 126 -11.99 9.84 1.22
N MET A 127 -12.31 10.36 2.39
CA MET A 127 -11.60 10.07 3.63
C MET A 127 -12.58 10.01 4.79
N GLY A 128 -12.44 9.01 5.65
CA GLY A 128 -13.27 8.91 6.86
C GLY A 128 -13.05 10.12 7.78
N ALA A 129 -14.13 10.64 8.37
CA ALA A 129 -14.04 11.84 9.22
C ALA A 129 -13.11 11.65 10.44
N GLU A 130 -13.03 10.42 10.98
CA GLU A 130 -12.10 10.09 12.05
C GLU A 130 -10.64 10.10 11.56
N ASP A 131 -10.40 9.55 10.37
CA ASP A 131 -9.08 9.59 9.74
C ASP A 131 -8.65 11.02 9.40
N MET A 132 -9.59 11.88 8.93
CA MET A 132 -9.31 13.30 8.68
C MET A 132 -8.84 14.01 9.95
N ARG A 133 -9.46 13.68 11.10
CA ARG A 133 -9.06 14.25 12.40
C ARG A 133 -7.66 13.80 12.79
N ARG A 134 -7.36 12.48 12.66
CA ARG A 134 -6.07 11.89 13.03
C ARG A 134 -4.93 12.36 12.12
N GLN A 135 -5.22 12.60 10.85
CA GLN A 135 -4.25 12.83 9.77
C GLN A 135 -4.41 14.20 9.09
N ARG A 136 -4.78 15.21 9.86
CA ARG A 136 -5.02 16.59 9.38
C ARG A 136 -3.89 17.17 8.50
N PRO A 137 -2.58 16.94 8.76
CA PRO A 137 -1.53 17.46 7.88
C PRO A 137 -1.62 16.94 6.45
N ASN A 138 -2.08 15.71 6.24
CA ASN A 138 -2.27 15.17 4.90
C ASN A 138 -3.52 15.73 4.23
N VAL A 139 -4.59 16.01 4.98
CA VAL A 139 -5.79 16.70 4.46
C VAL A 139 -5.40 18.09 3.93
N GLU A 140 -4.62 18.84 4.69
CA GLU A 140 -4.14 20.17 4.28
C GLU A 140 -3.26 20.10 3.02
N ARG A 141 -2.38 19.07 2.91
CA ARG A 141 -1.58 18.84 1.70
C ARG A 141 -2.45 18.56 0.47
N MET A 142 -3.48 17.72 0.61
CA MET A 142 -4.42 17.43 -0.50
C MET A 142 -5.14 18.67 -0.99
N HIS A 143 -5.62 19.53 -0.09
CA HIS A 143 -6.24 20.82 -0.46
C HIS A 143 -5.26 21.76 -1.16
N LEU A 144 -4.02 21.87 -0.67
CA LEU A 144 -2.98 22.68 -1.32
C LEU A 144 -2.63 22.19 -2.73
N LEU A 145 -2.76 20.88 -2.99
CA LEU A 145 -2.57 20.27 -4.30
C LEU A 145 -3.81 20.37 -5.21
N GLY A 146 -4.89 21.00 -4.73
CA GLY A 146 -6.10 21.25 -5.52
C GLY A 146 -7.13 20.14 -5.48
N ALA A 147 -6.96 19.12 -4.64
CA ALA A 147 -7.95 18.05 -4.52
C ALA A 147 -9.14 18.48 -3.65
N GLU A 148 -10.34 18.05 -4.02
CA GLU A 148 -11.52 18.05 -3.17
C GLU A 148 -11.48 16.86 -2.22
N VAL A 149 -11.38 17.09 -0.91
CA VAL A 149 -11.42 16.03 0.10
C VAL A 149 -12.83 15.94 0.68
N ARG A 150 -13.48 14.80 0.49
CA ARG A 150 -14.87 14.57 0.94
C ARG A 150 -14.89 13.70 2.21
N PRO A 151 -15.42 14.23 3.32
CA PRO A 151 -15.54 13.46 4.55
C PRO A 151 -16.60 12.36 4.41
N VAL A 152 -16.33 11.19 4.99
CA VAL A 152 -17.28 10.09 5.12
C VAL A 152 -17.69 9.98 6.59
N GLU A 153 -18.99 10.22 6.88
CA GLU A 153 -19.52 10.43 8.22
C GLU A 153 -20.30 9.23 8.78
N PHE A 154 -20.32 8.08 8.09
CA PHE A 154 -21.06 6.89 8.52
C PHE A 154 -20.12 5.73 8.86
N GLY A 155 -20.64 4.70 9.52
CA GLY A 155 -19.89 3.54 9.99
C GLY A 155 -18.80 3.93 10.99
N THR A 156 -17.62 3.30 10.88
CA THR A 156 -16.45 3.62 11.70
C THR A 156 -15.81 4.95 11.31
N LYS A 157 -16.21 5.57 10.20
CA LYS A 157 -15.65 6.82 9.64
C LYS A 157 -14.15 6.71 9.33
N THR A 158 -13.75 5.53 8.84
CA THR A 158 -12.36 5.19 8.50
C THR A 158 -12.23 4.73 7.04
N LEU A 159 -11.09 4.16 6.68
CA LEU A 159 -10.74 3.74 5.33
C LEU A 159 -11.78 2.82 4.67
N LYS A 160 -12.42 1.90 5.42
CA LYS A 160 -13.42 0.97 4.87
C LYS A 160 -14.59 1.71 4.23
N GLU A 161 -15.14 2.69 4.92
CA GLU A 161 -16.27 3.49 4.44
C GLU A 161 -15.84 4.43 3.31
N ALA A 162 -14.64 5.01 3.41
CA ALA A 162 -14.07 5.85 2.35
C ALA A 162 -13.91 5.06 1.03
N THR A 163 -13.47 3.82 1.08
CA THR A 163 -13.38 2.92 -0.08
C THR A 163 -14.76 2.67 -0.68
N SER A 164 -15.76 2.39 0.15
CA SER A 164 -17.14 2.18 -0.32
C SER A 164 -17.70 3.41 -1.03
N GLU A 165 -17.45 4.62 -0.53
CA GLU A 165 -17.91 5.86 -1.16
C GLU A 165 -17.16 6.16 -2.47
N ALA A 166 -15.86 5.95 -2.50
CA ALA A 166 -15.07 6.12 -3.73
C ALA A 166 -15.57 5.19 -4.86
N ILE A 167 -15.89 3.94 -4.53
CA ILE A 167 -16.49 2.97 -5.48
C ILE A 167 -17.86 3.44 -5.94
N ARG A 168 -18.75 3.97 -5.04
CA ARG A 168 -20.07 4.50 -5.42
C ARG A 168 -19.97 5.69 -6.36
N ASP A 169 -19.06 6.63 -6.08
CA ASP A 169 -18.78 7.76 -6.97
C ASP A 169 -18.30 7.27 -8.33
N TRP A 170 -17.36 6.31 -8.35
CA TRP A 170 -16.85 5.75 -9.60
C TRP A 170 -17.95 5.10 -10.44
N ILE A 171 -18.83 4.27 -9.83
CA ILE A 171 -19.98 3.67 -10.53
C ILE A 171 -20.85 4.75 -11.19
N THR A 172 -21.08 5.85 -10.50
CA THR A 172 -21.94 6.92 -10.97
C THR A 172 -21.33 7.71 -12.14
N ASN A 173 -19.99 7.83 -12.18
CA ASN A 173 -19.25 8.69 -13.10
C ASN A 173 -18.24 7.93 -13.98
N VAL A 174 -18.50 6.66 -14.22
CA VAL A 174 -17.54 5.70 -14.79
C VAL A 174 -16.96 6.10 -16.16
N GLU A 175 -17.72 6.79 -17.00
CA GLU A 175 -17.30 7.17 -18.34
C GLU A 175 -16.10 8.13 -18.32
N THR A 176 -16.11 9.12 -17.42
CA THR A 176 -15.08 10.17 -17.38
C THR A 176 -14.08 9.99 -16.25
N THR A 177 -14.36 9.09 -15.32
CA THR A 177 -13.64 8.96 -14.05
C THR A 177 -12.83 7.66 -14.00
N HIS A 178 -11.57 7.76 -13.54
CA HIS A 178 -10.77 6.61 -13.13
C HIS A 178 -10.77 6.51 -11.61
N TYR A 179 -11.06 5.32 -11.09
CA TYR A 179 -10.85 5.02 -9.68
C TYR A 179 -9.38 4.63 -9.46
N LEU A 180 -8.62 5.52 -8.81
CA LEU A 180 -7.21 5.32 -8.51
C LEU A 180 -7.11 4.65 -7.14
N ILE A 181 -7.03 3.31 -7.14
CA ILE A 181 -7.00 2.53 -5.90
C ILE A 181 -5.64 2.59 -5.20
N GLY A 182 -5.66 2.67 -3.87
CA GLY A 182 -4.46 2.88 -3.05
C GLY A 182 -3.69 1.63 -2.66
N SER A 183 -4.23 0.44 -2.86
CA SER A 183 -3.59 -0.80 -2.45
C SER A 183 -3.90 -1.96 -3.40
N CYS A 184 -3.27 -3.12 -3.20
CA CYS A 184 -3.47 -4.32 -4.01
C CYS A 184 -4.76 -5.08 -3.63
N VAL A 185 -5.83 -4.33 -3.35
CA VAL A 185 -7.18 -4.81 -3.03
C VAL A 185 -8.14 -4.50 -4.18
N GLY A 186 -9.42 -4.80 -4.00
CA GLY A 186 -10.42 -4.49 -5.02
C GLY A 186 -10.56 -5.55 -6.11
N PRO A 187 -11.51 -5.35 -7.06
CA PRO A 187 -11.78 -6.32 -8.10
C PRO A 187 -10.62 -6.39 -9.11
N HIS A 188 -10.46 -7.58 -9.73
CA HIS A 188 -9.55 -7.70 -10.87
C HIS A 188 -9.87 -6.65 -11.94
N PRO A 189 -8.87 -5.90 -12.53
CA PRO A 189 -7.43 -6.18 -12.50
C PRO A 189 -6.63 -5.42 -11.42
N TYR A 190 -7.26 -4.70 -10.50
CA TYR A 190 -6.57 -3.82 -9.56
C TYR A 190 -5.48 -4.51 -8.72
N PRO A 191 -5.67 -5.71 -8.12
CA PRO A 191 -4.60 -6.33 -7.34
C PRO A 191 -3.32 -6.54 -8.14
N GLU A 192 -3.43 -7.08 -9.35
CA GLU A 192 -2.30 -7.29 -10.27
C GLU A 192 -1.66 -5.97 -10.71
N LEU A 193 -2.48 -4.99 -11.11
CA LEU A 193 -2.02 -3.68 -11.54
C LEU A 193 -1.20 -2.98 -10.46
N VAL A 194 -1.70 -2.97 -9.23
CA VAL A 194 -1.00 -2.34 -8.11
C VAL A 194 0.27 -3.12 -7.73
N ALA A 195 0.23 -4.45 -7.72
CA ALA A 195 1.40 -5.29 -7.44
C ALA A 195 2.53 -5.00 -8.44
N GLU A 196 2.23 -4.96 -9.74
CA GLU A 196 3.21 -4.66 -10.77
C GLU A 196 3.79 -3.24 -10.63
N LEU A 197 2.94 -2.23 -10.41
CA LEU A 197 3.41 -0.85 -10.24
C LEU A 197 4.26 -0.65 -8.97
N GLN A 198 4.08 -1.48 -7.95
CA GLN A 198 4.88 -1.47 -6.73
C GLN A 198 6.12 -2.38 -6.80
N SER A 199 6.22 -3.28 -7.79
CA SER A 199 7.33 -4.25 -7.91
C SER A 199 8.71 -3.59 -8.06
N VAL A 200 8.75 -2.32 -8.45
CA VAL A 200 9.98 -1.51 -8.49
C VAL A 200 10.69 -1.47 -7.13
N ILE A 201 9.96 -1.57 -6.01
CA ILE A 201 10.52 -1.63 -4.66
C ILE A 201 11.39 -2.90 -4.51
N GLY A 202 10.84 -4.03 -4.92
CA GLY A 202 11.52 -5.32 -4.84
C GLY A 202 12.73 -5.41 -5.78
N ARG A 203 12.56 -5.01 -7.04
CA ARG A 203 13.65 -5.02 -8.03
C ARG A 203 14.86 -4.23 -7.54
N GLU A 204 14.64 -2.99 -7.10
CA GLU A 204 15.72 -2.16 -6.56
C GLU A 204 16.33 -2.75 -5.27
N SER A 205 15.50 -3.28 -4.37
CA SER A 205 15.98 -3.88 -3.12
C SER A 205 16.89 -5.08 -3.39
N ARG A 206 16.52 -5.93 -4.35
CA ARG A 206 17.32 -7.09 -4.75
C ARG A 206 18.68 -6.68 -5.32
N GLU A 207 18.68 -5.74 -6.26
CA GLU A 207 19.93 -5.23 -6.85
C GLU A 207 20.84 -4.59 -5.79
N GLN A 208 20.27 -3.76 -4.92
CA GLN A 208 21.02 -3.03 -3.90
C GLN A 208 21.58 -3.94 -2.82
N VAL A 209 20.83 -4.95 -2.34
CA VAL A 209 21.34 -5.88 -1.34
C VAL A 209 22.40 -6.80 -1.91
N LEU A 210 22.26 -7.27 -3.15
CA LEU A 210 23.29 -8.05 -3.83
C LEU A 210 24.59 -7.23 -4.03
N ALA A 211 24.46 -5.94 -4.37
CA ALA A 211 25.62 -5.05 -4.49
C ALA A 211 26.30 -4.79 -3.14
N ALA A 212 25.55 -4.70 -2.04
CA ALA A 212 26.07 -4.43 -0.71
C ALA A 212 26.66 -5.66 0.00
N GLU A 213 26.02 -6.83 -0.17
CA GLU A 213 26.29 -8.03 0.63
C GLU A 213 26.82 -9.22 -0.19
N GLY A 214 26.71 -9.17 -1.52
CA GLY A 214 27.08 -10.29 -2.40
C GLY A 214 26.13 -11.50 -2.31
N ARG A 215 25.05 -11.40 -1.52
CA ARG A 215 24.05 -12.46 -1.34
C ARG A 215 22.64 -11.88 -1.14
N LEU A 216 21.63 -12.73 -1.29
CA LEU A 216 20.25 -12.38 -0.93
C LEU A 216 20.08 -12.30 0.59
N PRO A 217 19.07 -11.55 1.07
CA PRO A 217 18.76 -11.48 2.49
C PRO A 217 18.17 -12.81 3.00
N ASP A 218 18.35 -13.07 4.29
CA ASP A 218 17.70 -14.22 4.94
C ASP A 218 16.19 -13.97 5.08
N ALA A 219 15.80 -12.70 5.27
CA ALA A 219 14.41 -12.30 5.38
C ALA A 219 14.13 -10.91 4.78
N VAL A 220 12.93 -10.76 4.21
CA VAL A 220 12.33 -9.48 3.80
C VAL A 220 11.07 -9.25 4.61
N VAL A 221 10.98 -8.08 5.25
CA VAL A 221 9.90 -7.73 6.18
C VAL A 221 9.18 -6.49 5.70
N ALA A 222 7.86 -6.51 5.70
CA ALA A 222 7.04 -5.35 5.35
C ALA A 222 5.73 -5.32 6.14
N CYS A 223 5.21 -4.12 6.44
CA CYS A 223 3.90 -3.99 7.06
C CYS A 223 2.78 -4.30 6.06
N VAL A 224 1.66 -4.83 6.58
CA VAL A 224 0.50 -5.24 5.78
C VAL A 224 -0.78 -4.65 6.36
N GLY A 225 -1.35 -3.67 5.64
CA GLY A 225 -2.75 -3.31 5.70
C GLY A 225 -3.43 -3.91 4.47
N GLY A 226 -3.74 -3.13 3.42
CA GLY A 226 -4.09 -3.70 2.11
C GLY A 226 -2.92 -4.43 1.43
N GLY A 227 -1.67 -4.19 1.84
CA GLY A 227 -0.49 -4.98 1.48
C GLY A 227 0.35 -4.48 0.30
N SER A 228 0.10 -3.28 -0.24
CA SER A 228 0.77 -2.84 -1.49
C SER A 228 2.30 -2.69 -1.39
N ASN A 229 2.84 -2.21 -0.26
CA ASN A 229 4.29 -2.14 -0.08
C ASN A 229 4.90 -3.54 0.07
N ALA A 230 4.21 -4.42 0.78
CA ALA A 230 4.67 -5.79 1.02
C ALA A 230 4.70 -6.61 -0.28
N ILE A 231 3.63 -6.61 -1.07
CA ILE A 231 3.65 -7.33 -2.35
C ILE A 231 4.70 -6.73 -3.30
N GLY A 232 4.88 -5.42 -3.27
CA GLY A 232 5.88 -4.73 -4.09
C GLY A 232 7.30 -5.17 -3.78
N ILE A 233 7.67 -5.29 -2.49
CA ILE A 233 9.02 -5.76 -2.14
C ILE A 233 9.14 -7.29 -2.24
N PHE A 234 8.10 -8.05 -1.90
CA PHE A 234 8.11 -9.51 -1.94
C PHE A 234 8.27 -10.05 -3.37
N SER A 235 7.69 -9.37 -4.37
CA SER A 235 7.66 -9.83 -5.77
C SER A 235 9.03 -10.22 -6.33
N ALA A 236 10.11 -9.57 -5.90
CA ALA A 236 11.46 -9.87 -6.37
C ALA A 236 12.14 -11.05 -5.66
N PHE A 237 11.50 -11.62 -4.63
CA PHE A 237 12.05 -12.69 -3.79
C PHE A 237 11.11 -13.90 -3.68
N ILE A 238 9.99 -13.89 -4.40
CA ILE A 238 8.95 -14.92 -4.30
C ILE A 238 9.47 -16.31 -4.72
N ASP A 239 10.37 -16.37 -5.68
CA ASP A 239 10.94 -17.62 -6.22
C ASP A 239 12.23 -18.06 -5.51
N ASP A 240 12.69 -17.30 -4.51
CA ASP A 240 13.91 -17.59 -3.76
C ASP A 240 13.59 -18.22 -2.38
N GLU A 241 14.60 -18.81 -1.72
CA GLU A 241 14.49 -19.33 -0.35
C GLU A 241 14.50 -18.23 0.74
N VAL A 242 14.30 -16.96 0.34
CA VAL A 242 14.21 -15.83 1.25
C VAL A 242 12.89 -15.89 2.04
N ARG A 243 12.96 -15.75 3.36
CA ARG A 243 11.75 -15.64 4.20
C ARG A 243 11.02 -14.33 3.91
N LEU A 244 9.72 -14.40 3.62
CA LEU A 244 8.86 -13.24 3.42
C LEU A 244 7.96 -13.09 4.64
N VAL A 245 8.09 -11.97 5.36
CA VAL A 245 7.36 -11.73 6.60
C VAL A 245 6.50 -10.48 6.48
N GLY A 246 5.19 -10.69 6.39
CA GLY A 246 4.20 -9.62 6.45
C GLY A 246 3.79 -9.33 7.89
N VAL A 247 3.77 -8.07 8.28
CA VAL A 247 3.42 -7.67 9.64
C VAL A 247 2.15 -6.84 9.64
N GLU A 248 1.09 -7.40 10.21
CA GLU A 248 -0.20 -6.73 10.41
C GLU A 248 -0.24 -6.00 11.76
N ALA A 249 -1.09 -4.99 11.91
CA ALA A 249 -1.46 -4.52 13.24
C ALA A 249 -2.29 -5.60 13.95
N ALA A 250 -1.99 -5.91 15.21
CA ALA A 250 -2.66 -7.00 15.92
C ALA A 250 -4.19 -6.86 16.00
N GLY A 251 -4.70 -5.61 16.05
CA GLY A 251 -6.14 -5.32 16.04
C GLY A 251 -6.79 -5.29 14.66
N ALA A 252 -5.99 -5.52 13.57
CA ALA A 252 -6.46 -5.53 12.18
C ALA A 252 -5.87 -6.72 11.40
N ALA A 253 -5.52 -7.81 12.07
CA ALA A 253 -4.82 -8.97 11.52
C ALA A 253 -5.75 -9.87 10.70
N SER A 254 -6.11 -9.44 9.50
CA SER A 254 -7.01 -10.18 8.60
C SER A 254 -6.41 -11.51 8.09
N LEU A 255 -5.10 -11.60 7.95
CA LEU A 255 -4.39 -12.83 7.59
C LEU A 255 -4.20 -13.77 8.80
N GLY A 256 -4.09 -13.18 10.01
CA GLY A 256 -3.96 -13.95 11.24
C GLY A 256 -5.26 -14.59 11.70
N THR A 257 -6.36 -13.85 11.73
CA THR A 257 -7.64 -14.25 12.34
C THR A 257 -8.86 -14.14 11.42
N GLY A 258 -8.70 -13.59 10.22
CA GLY A 258 -9.77 -13.43 9.25
C GLY A 258 -10.12 -14.74 8.53
N ARG A 259 -11.15 -14.66 7.71
CA ARG A 259 -11.66 -15.76 6.89
C ARG A 259 -11.84 -15.32 5.45
N ALA A 260 -11.95 -16.27 4.52
CA ALA A 260 -12.23 -15.99 3.13
C ALA A 260 -13.63 -15.38 2.99
N ALA A 261 -13.70 -14.12 2.58
CA ALA A 261 -14.95 -13.38 2.36
C ALA A 261 -14.76 -12.35 1.24
N VAL A 262 -15.87 -11.73 0.82
CA VAL A 262 -15.85 -10.69 -0.22
C VAL A 262 -15.88 -9.31 0.43
N LEU A 263 -14.90 -8.49 0.09
CA LEU A 263 -14.85 -7.08 0.50
C LEU A 263 -14.39 -6.22 -0.68
N HIS A 264 -15.06 -5.08 -0.92
CA HIS A 264 -14.71 -4.11 -1.97
C HIS A 264 -14.46 -4.73 -3.35
N GLY A 265 -15.24 -5.76 -3.71
CA GLY A 265 -15.23 -6.34 -5.05
C GLY A 265 -14.25 -7.49 -5.29
N ALA A 266 -13.53 -7.95 -4.27
CA ALA A 266 -12.66 -9.13 -4.35
C ALA A 266 -12.93 -10.11 -3.21
N ARG A 267 -12.73 -11.41 -3.45
CA ARG A 267 -12.62 -12.42 -2.41
C ARG A 267 -11.19 -12.41 -1.86
N SER A 268 -11.06 -12.26 -0.55
CA SER A 268 -9.77 -12.25 0.15
C SER A 268 -9.92 -12.70 1.59
N SER A 269 -8.87 -12.60 2.40
CA SER A 269 -8.97 -12.76 3.86
C SER A 269 -9.52 -11.48 4.47
N VAL A 270 -10.60 -11.59 5.24
CA VAL A 270 -11.34 -10.47 5.82
C VAL A 270 -11.65 -10.77 7.29
N LEU A 271 -11.53 -9.76 8.14
CA LEU A 271 -12.05 -9.84 9.51
C LEU A 271 -13.58 -9.87 9.44
N ALA A 272 -14.16 -11.04 9.63
CA ALA A 272 -15.60 -11.25 9.58
C ALA A 272 -16.04 -12.25 10.65
N ASP A 273 -17.26 -12.07 11.14
CA ASP A 273 -17.91 -13.01 12.06
C ASP A 273 -18.44 -14.28 11.34
N ASP A 274 -19.10 -15.17 12.09
CA ASP A 274 -19.62 -16.43 11.56
C ASP A 274 -20.77 -16.22 10.55
N ASP A 275 -21.47 -15.11 10.61
CA ASP A 275 -22.53 -14.71 9.68
C ASP A 275 -21.98 -13.96 8.46
N GLY A 276 -20.66 -13.77 8.38
CA GLY A 276 -19.98 -13.08 7.27
C GLY A 276 -20.04 -11.56 7.36
N GLN A 277 -20.45 -10.98 8.50
CA GLN A 277 -20.41 -9.54 8.69
C GLN A 277 -18.97 -9.08 8.96
N VAL A 278 -18.57 -8.01 8.29
CA VAL A 278 -17.23 -7.43 8.45
C VAL A 278 -17.11 -6.81 9.85
N LEU A 279 -16.12 -7.28 10.60
CA LEU A 279 -15.81 -6.76 11.93
C LEU A 279 -15.01 -5.46 11.83
N ASP A 280 -15.09 -4.65 12.88
CA ASP A 280 -14.27 -3.44 12.99
C ASP A 280 -12.81 -3.83 13.23
N ALA A 281 -11.93 -3.18 12.48
CA ALA A 281 -10.49 -3.25 12.68
C ALA A 281 -10.05 -2.10 13.59
N HIS A 282 -8.89 -2.26 14.23
CA HIS A 282 -8.27 -1.19 15.01
C HIS A 282 -6.75 -1.20 14.86
N SER A 283 -6.20 -0.02 14.64
CA SER A 283 -4.76 0.25 14.74
C SER A 283 -4.52 1.72 15.05
N ILE A 284 -3.46 2.00 15.83
CA ILE A 284 -2.92 3.35 15.97
C ILE A 284 -2.49 3.91 14.60
N SER A 285 -2.09 3.04 13.70
CA SER A 285 -1.74 3.36 12.31
C SER A 285 -2.98 3.33 11.42
N ALA A 286 -3.45 4.51 10.98
CA ALA A 286 -4.61 4.61 10.09
C ALA A 286 -4.42 3.88 8.75
N GLY A 287 -3.19 3.65 8.31
CA GLY A 287 -2.88 2.89 7.08
C GLY A 287 -2.97 1.37 7.25
N LEU A 288 -2.99 0.86 8.50
CA LEU A 288 -3.19 -0.55 8.82
C LEU A 288 -4.60 -0.82 9.40
N ASP A 289 -5.39 0.21 9.64
CA ASP A 289 -6.76 0.13 10.15
C ASP A 289 -7.74 -0.24 9.03
N TYR A 290 -7.67 -1.49 8.56
CA TYR A 290 -8.46 -2.01 7.46
C TYR A 290 -8.75 -3.50 7.66
N PRO A 291 -10.01 -3.95 7.55
CA PRO A 291 -10.42 -5.30 7.91
C PRO A 291 -10.15 -6.36 6.83
N GLY A 292 -9.41 -6.03 5.77
CA GLY A 292 -9.12 -6.94 4.66
C GLY A 292 -7.71 -6.78 4.13
N VAL A 293 -7.35 -7.59 3.15
CA VAL A 293 -6.02 -7.60 2.55
C VAL A 293 -6.09 -7.92 1.06
N GLY A 294 -5.02 -7.65 0.33
CA GLY A 294 -4.89 -8.07 -1.07
C GLY A 294 -5.02 -9.58 -1.24
N PRO A 295 -5.73 -10.06 -2.28
CA PRO A 295 -5.98 -11.49 -2.48
C PRO A 295 -4.71 -12.31 -2.68
N GLU A 296 -3.66 -11.72 -3.24
CA GLU A 296 -2.37 -12.38 -3.41
C GLU A 296 -1.71 -12.70 -2.06
N HIS A 297 -1.83 -11.81 -1.06
CA HIS A 297 -1.33 -12.09 0.29
C HIS A 297 -2.05 -13.26 0.95
N ALA A 298 -3.37 -13.37 0.78
CA ALA A 298 -4.13 -14.51 1.27
C ALA A 298 -3.64 -15.82 0.64
N HIS A 299 -3.36 -15.81 -0.66
CA HIS A 299 -2.78 -16.94 -1.36
C HIS A 299 -1.36 -17.28 -0.88
N LEU A 300 -0.48 -16.30 -0.71
CA LEU A 300 0.88 -16.50 -0.22
C LEU A 300 0.90 -17.10 1.20
N ARG A 301 -0.05 -16.70 2.06
CA ARG A 301 -0.27 -17.32 3.37
C ARG A 301 -0.67 -18.80 3.24
N ASP A 302 -1.69 -19.08 2.45
CA ASP A 302 -2.25 -20.42 2.34
C ASP A 302 -1.30 -21.43 1.69
N THR A 303 -0.44 -20.96 0.79
CA THR A 303 0.63 -21.77 0.20
C THR A 303 1.89 -21.87 1.08
N GLY A 304 1.93 -21.16 2.20
CA GLY A 304 3.09 -21.12 3.08
C GLY A 304 4.30 -20.41 2.49
N ARG A 305 4.09 -19.63 1.40
CA ARG A 305 5.22 -18.88 0.79
C ARG A 305 5.61 -17.64 1.59
N ALA A 306 4.67 -17.02 2.28
CA ALA A 306 4.93 -15.91 3.17
C ALA A 306 4.30 -16.17 4.55
N GLU A 307 5.01 -15.72 5.58
CA GLU A 307 4.55 -15.71 6.96
C GLU A 307 3.83 -14.39 7.26
N TYR A 308 2.77 -14.44 8.08
CA TYR A 308 2.09 -13.22 8.52
C TYR A 308 1.94 -13.23 10.04
N VAL A 309 2.40 -12.15 10.66
CA VAL A 309 2.44 -12.01 12.12
C VAL A 309 1.86 -10.66 12.53
N GLY A 310 1.27 -10.59 13.74
CA GLY A 310 0.78 -9.34 14.28
C GLY A 310 1.85 -8.59 15.08
N ALA A 311 1.78 -7.26 15.12
CA ALA A 311 2.47 -6.42 16.08
C ALA A 311 1.46 -5.50 16.77
N THR A 312 1.62 -5.28 18.07
CA THR A 312 0.75 -4.38 18.84
C THR A 312 1.12 -2.90 18.60
N ASP A 313 0.20 -2.01 18.96
CA ASP A 313 0.42 -0.58 18.86
C ASP A 313 1.61 -0.13 19.73
N GLU A 314 1.76 -0.72 20.93
CA GLU A 314 2.87 -0.44 21.85
C GLU A 314 4.22 -0.89 21.28
N GLU A 315 4.28 -2.07 20.67
CA GLU A 315 5.49 -2.57 20.00
C GLU A 315 5.89 -1.66 18.84
N ALA A 316 4.91 -1.24 18.03
CA ALA A 316 5.14 -0.32 16.92
C ALA A 316 5.66 1.04 17.38
N VAL A 317 5.04 1.63 18.41
CA VAL A 317 5.49 2.91 19.00
C VAL A 317 6.89 2.78 19.60
N SER A 318 7.20 1.67 20.27
CA SER A 318 8.54 1.40 20.80
C SER A 318 9.59 1.34 19.69
N ALA A 319 9.30 0.62 18.59
CA ALA A 319 10.17 0.52 17.43
C ALA A 319 10.35 1.88 16.73
N PHE A 320 9.28 2.68 16.60
CA PHE A 320 9.33 4.05 16.09
C PHE A 320 10.35 4.89 16.88
N HIS A 321 10.19 4.96 18.20
CA HIS A 321 11.10 5.74 19.05
C HIS A 321 12.53 5.23 19.02
N ARG A 322 12.71 3.91 18.94
CA ARG A 322 14.04 3.31 18.84
C ARG A 322 14.72 3.75 17.54
N LEU A 323 14.06 3.62 16.37
CA LEU A 323 14.63 4.02 15.08
C LEU A 323 14.97 5.52 15.07
N ALA A 324 14.05 6.35 15.60
CA ALA A 324 14.26 7.79 15.68
C ALA A 324 15.51 8.15 16.48
N ARG A 325 15.74 7.49 17.64
CA ARG A 325 16.84 7.79 18.54
C ARG A 325 18.17 7.16 18.12
N THR A 326 18.15 6.06 17.38
CA THR A 326 19.37 5.36 16.97
C THR A 326 19.85 5.79 15.60
N GLU A 327 18.94 5.97 14.63
CA GLU A 327 19.29 6.25 13.23
C GLU A 327 18.92 7.67 12.79
N GLY A 328 18.21 8.45 13.61
CA GLY A 328 17.71 9.77 13.23
C GLY A 328 16.64 9.70 12.12
N ILE A 329 15.92 8.59 12.02
CA ILE A 329 14.88 8.35 11.02
C ILE A 329 13.54 8.26 11.75
N LEU A 330 12.57 9.09 11.32
CA LEU A 330 11.19 9.05 11.79
C LEU A 330 10.35 8.20 10.83
N PRO A 331 10.10 6.91 11.13
CA PRO A 331 9.27 6.07 10.27
C PRO A 331 7.80 6.46 10.41
N ALA A 332 6.96 6.14 9.44
CA ALA A 332 5.52 6.14 9.68
C ALA A 332 5.14 5.03 10.68
N LEU A 333 3.98 5.15 11.34
CA LEU A 333 3.49 4.11 12.25
C LEU A 333 3.27 2.77 11.54
N GLU A 334 2.92 2.80 10.24
CA GLU A 334 2.75 1.60 9.42
C GLU A 334 4.03 0.74 9.40
N PRO A 335 5.19 1.20 8.88
CA PRO A 335 6.41 0.38 8.88
C PRO A 335 7.02 0.18 10.27
N ALA A 336 6.60 0.95 11.29
CA ALA A 336 7.03 0.72 12.67
C ALA A 336 6.59 -0.66 13.18
N HIS A 337 5.42 -1.18 12.75
CA HIS A 337 5.00 -2.56 13.03
C HIS A 337 5.99 -3.58 12.43
N ALA A 338 6.40 -3.37 11.17
CA ALA A 338 7.41 -4.23 10.54
C ALA A 338 8.77 -4.17 11.25
N LEU A 339 9.19 -2.99 11.68
CA LEU A 339 10.43 -2.79 12.44
C LEU A 339 10.42 -3.53 13.78
N ALA A 340 9.28 -3.54 14.49
CA ALA A 340 9.15 -4.26 15.76
C ALA A 340 9.44 -5.76 15.55
N ARG A 341 8.85 -6.40 14.57
CA ARG A 341 9.07 -7.82 14.29
C ARG A 341 10.44 -8.12 13.69
N ALA A 342 11.00 -7.22 12.88
CA ALA A 342 12.35 -7.38 12.32
C ALA A 342 13.45 -7.49 13.40
N LEU A 343 13.26 -6.85 14.57
CA LEU A 343 14.17 -6.97 15.70
C LEU A 343 14.20 -8.38 16.30
N GLU A 344 13.06 -9.08 16.30
CA GLU A 344 12.87 -10.38 16.94
C GLU A 344 13.24 -11.56 16.02
N LEU A 345 13.32 -11.33 14.69
CA LEU A 345 13.63 -12.40 13.74
C LEU A 345 15.02 -13.00 14.01
N GLU A 346 15.12 -14.31 14.04
CA GLU A 346 16.36 -15.05 14.00
C GLU A 346 16.88 -15.10 12.56
N ALA A 347 17.50 -14.00 12.12
CA ALA A 347 18.08 -13.82 10.80
C ALA A 347 19.27 -12.85 10.89
N GLU A 348 20.33 -13.08 10.13
CA GLU A 348 21.53 -12.25 10.10
C GLU A 348 21.35 -11.03 9.20
N LEU A 349 20.88 -11.26 7.96
CA LEU A 349 20.67 -10.24 6.94
C LEU A 349 19.19 -10.04 6.66
N VAL A 350 18.66 -8.88 7.04
CA VAL A 350 17.24 -8.54 6.95
C VAL A 350 17.05 -7.26 6.14
N VAL A 351 16.08 -7.26 5.24
CA VAL A 351 15.63 -6.04 4.54
C VAL A 351 14.22 -5.70 4.99
N VAL A 352 14.02 -4.48 5.48
CA VAL A 352 12.70 -3.96 5.89
C VAL A 352 12.25 -2.89 4.91
N CYS A 353 11.02 -2.99 4.41
CA CYS A 353 10.40 -1.92 3.63
C CYS A 353 9.98 -0.77 4.55
N LEU A 354 10.75 0.31 4.57
CA LEU A 354 10.39 1.54 5.28
C LEU A 354 9.43 2.35 4.40
N SER A 355 8.17 1.94 4.41
CA SER A 355 7.16 2.28 3.40
C SER A 355 6.70 3.74 3.41
N GLY A 356 6.96 4.50 4.49
CA GLY A 356 6.61 5.91 4.61
C GLY A 356 7.26 6.58 5.81
N ARG A 357 7.25 7.92 5.80
CA ARG A 357 7.82 8.76 6.87
C ARG A 357 6.76 9.21 7.88
N GLY A 358 7.20 9.47 9.12
CA GLY A 358 6.36 9.69 10.29
C GLY A 358 5.94 11.12 10.58
N ASP A 359 6.27 12.10 9.72
CA ASP A 359 5.86 13.50 9.96
C ASP A 359 4.35 13.68 10.16
N LYS A 360 3.56 12.82 9.53
CA LYS A 360 2.10 12.79 9.66
C LYS A 360 1.60 12.30 11.02
N ASP A 361 2.44 11.55 11.75
CA ASP A 361 2.06 10.81 12.97
C ASP A 361 2.50 11.53 14.25
N LEU A 362 3.27 12.62 14.16
CA LEU A 362 3.84 13.32 15.32
C LEU A 362 2.79 13.76 16.35
N ALA A 363 1.61 14.19 15.89
CA ALA A 363 0.53 14.61 16.79
C ALA A 363 -0.09 13.45 17.57
N GLN A 364 0.10 12.20 17.14
CA GLN A 364 -0.39 11.00 17.84
C GLN A 364 0.63 10.46 18.85
N LEU A 365 1.90 10.89 18.74
CA LEU A 365 3.03 10.41 19.53
C LEU A 365 3.52 11.44 20.57
N ALA A 366 2.97 12.66 20.53
CA ALA A 366 3.30 13.79 21.43
C ALA A 366 2.47 13.73 22.74
#